data_1eeb87599385410356ff1b4c2c236551
#
_entry.id   1eeb87599385410356ff1b4c2c236551
#
_cell.length_a   1.000
_cell.length_b   1.000
_cell.length_c   1.000
_cell.angle_alpha   90.00
_cell.angle_beta   90.00
_cell.angle_gamma   90.00
#
_symmetry.space_group_name_H-M   'P 1'
#
loop_
_entity.id
_entity.type
_entity.pdbx_description
1 polymer ?
#
loop_
_entity_poly.entity_id
_entity_poly.type
_entity_poly.pdbx_seq_one_letter_code
_entity_poly.pdbx_strand_id
1 'polypeptide(L)'
;TDDFTATNAEIATAYEKFNDTENVDLSLLLCGPSQTGADATGDTKATAVMDIATARKDCVAFISPARTDVVGVANAITQTVNVKNFANGLPSTSYAVIDSGYKYMYDRYNDVYRYVPLNGDTAGLCARTDSVADAWFSPGGFNRGQIRGAVKLAFNPNQTQRDDLYKARVNPVANFPGQGT
;
A
#
# COMPACT_ATOMS: atom_id res chain seq x y z
N THR A 1 -3.64 31.75 4.37
CA THR A 1 -2.98 30.44 4.44
C THR A 1 -3.38 29.68 3.21
N ASP A 2 -2.46 29.64 2.25
CA ASP A 2 -2.67 28.86 1.04
C ASP A 2 -2.75 27.39 1.45
N ASP A 3 -3.93 26.82 1.30
CA ASP A 3 -4.18 25.42 1.55
C ASP A 3 -3.74 24.64 0.31
N PHE A 4 -2.50 24.14 0.31
CA PHE A 4 -1.94 23.34 -0.77
C PHE A 4 -2.49 21.90 -0.77
N THR A 5 -3.75 21.70 -0.41
CA THR A 5 -4.39 20.41 -0.52
C THR A 5 -4.87 20.17 -1.93
N ALA A 6 -4.07 19.44 -2.70
CA ALA A 6 -4.50 18.97 -4.01
C ALA A 6 -5.70 18.01 -3.87
N THR A 7 -6.68 18.17 -4.72
CA THR A 7 -7.80 17.23 -4.83
C THR A 7 -7.32 15.90 -5.40
N ASN A 8 -8.07 14.83 -5.16
CA ASN A 8 -7.72 13.52 -5.70
C ASN A 8 -7.74 13.48 -7.23
N ALA A 9 -8.59 14.28 -7.87
CA ALA A 9 -8.62 14.43 -9.32
C ALA A 9 -7.34 15.10 -9.86
N GLU A 10 -6.86 16.14 -9.18
CA GLU A 10 -5.60 16.81 -9.54
C GLU A 10 -4.40 15.86 -9.35
N ILE A 11 -4.41 15.08 -8.28
CA ILE A 11 -3.38 14.06 -8.04
C ILE A 11 -3.44 12.97 -9.13
N ALA A 12 -4.62 12.48 -9.50
CA ALA A 12 -4.79 11.52 -10.58
C ALA A 12 -4.27 12.08 -11.93
N THR A 13 -4.60 13.34 -12.24
CA THR A 13 -4.07 14.03 -13.42
C THR A 13 -2.53 14.17 -13.40
N ALA A 14 -1.95 14.38 -12.21
CA ALA A 14 -0.49 14.40 -12.06
C ALA A 14 0.13 13.01 -12.33
N TYR A 15 -0.52 11.94 -11.88
CA TYR A 15 -0.08 10.57 -12.17
C TYR A 15 -0.15 10.22 -13.67
N GLU A 16 -1.06 10.80 -14.45
CA GLU A 16 -1.15 10.59 -15.91
C GLU A 16 0.17 10.91 -16.64
N LYS A 17 1.02 11.76 -16.05
CA LYS A 17 2.36 12.03 -16.61
C LYS A 17 3.25 10.79 -16.67
N PHE A 18 2.97 9.80 -15.85
CA PHE A 18 3.67 8.52 -15.86
C PHE A 18 3.20 7.57 -16.97
N ASN A 19 2.17 7.90 -17.74
CA ASN A 19 1.77 7.12 -18.92
C ASN A 19 2.78 7.20 -20.08
N ASP A 20 3.63 8.22 -20.08
CA ASP A 20 4.65 8.40 -21.11
C ASP A 20 5.79 7.38 -20.92
N THR A 21 5.74 6.29 -21.69
CA THR A 21 6.74 5.22 -21.67
C THR A 21 8.03 5.55 -22.41
N GLU A 22 8.02 6.59 -23.24
CA GLU A 22 9.21 6.97 -24.03
C GLU A 22 10.17 7.85 -23.22
N ASN A 23 9.62 8.74 -22.38
CA ASN A 23 10.41 9.72 -21.64
C ASN A 23 10.53 9.39 -20.14
N VAL A 24 9.69 8.50 -19.59
CA VAL A 24 9.68 8.15 -18.17
C VAL A 24 9.94 6.66 -17.99
N ASP A 25 11.13 6.34 -17.48
CA ASP A 25 11.48 4.99 -17.05
C ASP A 25 10.95 4.77 -15.62
N LEU A 26 10.15 3.73 -15.43
CA LEU A 26 9.43 3.48 -14.19
C LEU A 26 9.27 1.96 -13.95
N SER A 27 9.78 1.47 -12.82
CA SER A 27 9.62 0.07 -12.40
C SER A 27 8.61 -0.11 -11.26
N LEU A 28 8.56 0.84 -10.31
CA LEU A 28 7.70 0.78 -9.13
C LEU A 28 6.92 2.08 -9.00
N LEU A 29 5.59 1.99 -8.95
CA LEU A 29 4.68 3.13 -8.84
C LEU A 29 3.98 3.13 -7.47
N LEU A 30 4.23 4.16 -6.67
CA LEU A 30 3.72 4.27 -5.31
C LEU A 30 2.46 5.14 -5.27
N CYS A 31 1.35 4.63 -4.75
CA CYS A 31 0.12 5.40 -4.59
C CYS A 31 0.20 6.39 -3.41
N GLY A 32 1.01 6.11 -2.39
CA GLY A 32 0.94 6.84 -1.12
C GLY A 32 -0.37 6.52 -0.35
N PRO A 33 -0.84 7.39 0.53
CA PRO A 33 -2.11 7.18 1.23
C PRO A 33 -3.28 7.18 0.24
N SER A 34 -4.16 6.18 0.31
CA SER A 34 -5.42 6.18 -0.44
C SER A 34 -6.44 7.14 0.18
N GLN A 35 -7.50 7.44 -0.56
CA GLN A 35 -8.53 8.38 -0.13
C GLN A 35 -9.22 7.92 1.15
N THR A 36 -9.66 8.88 1.96
CA THR A 36 -10.56 8.62 3.08
C THR A 36 -12.01 8.62 2.59
N GLY A 37 -12.80 7.64 3.06
CA GLY A 37 -14.21 7.55 2.70
C GLY A 37 -14.43 6.88 1.35
N ALA A 38 -13.76 5.75 1.11
CA ALA A 38 -14.06 4.90 -0.03
C ALA A 38 -15.54 4.54 0.02
N ASP A 39 -16.31 5.18 -0.83
CA ASP A 39 -17.63 4.70 -1.20
C ASP A 39 -17.48 3.40 -2.01
N ALA A 40 -18.59 2.74 -2.30
CA ALA A 40 -18.61 1.48 -3.04
C ALA A 40 -18.04 1.55 -4.47
N THR A 41 -17.59 2.71 -4.91
CA THR A 41 -17.05 2.98 -6.26
C THR A 41 -15.53 2.89 -6.35
N GLY A 42 -14.85 2.63 -5.23
CA GLY A 42 -13.40 2.54 -5.16
C GLY A 42 -12.70 3.89 -5.01
N ASP A 43 -11.41 3.83 -4.74
CA ASP A 43 -10.55 5.01 -4.61
C ASP A 43 -10.13 5.49 -6.01
N THR A 44 -10.56 6.69 -6.40
CA THR A 44 -10.24 7.28 -7.71
C THR A 44 -8.75 7.38 -7.96
N LYS A 45 -7.97 7.76 -6.95
CA LYS A 45 -6.51 7.86 -7.04
C LYS A 45 -5.87 6.48 -7.17
N ALA A 46 -6.26 5.52 -6.32
CA ALA A 46 -5.72 4.16 -6.39
C ALA A 46 -6.06 3.49 -7.73
N THR A 47 -7.29 3.68 -8.21
CA THR A 47 -7.73 3.19 -9.53
C THR A 47 -6.88 3.80 -10.65
N ALA A 48 -6.67 5.12 -10.66
CA ALA A 48 -5.85 5.79 -11.68
C ALA A 48 -4.40 5.25 -11.69
N VAL A 49 -3.80 5.05 -10.51
CA VAL A 49 -2.46 4.48 -10.39
C VAL A 49 -2.39 3.04 -10.91
N MET A 50 -3.42 2.23 -10.63
CA MET A 50 -3.51 0.85 -11.13
C MET A 50 -3.72 0.79 -12.64
N ASP A 51 -4.52 1.70 -13.19
CA ASP A 51 -4.78 1.80 -14.62
C ASP A 51 -3.50 2.16 -15.39
N ILE A 52 -2.68 3.08 -14.87
CA ILE A 52 -1.38 3.40 -15.43
C ILE A 52 -0.47 2.17 -15.47
N ALA A 53 -0.33 1.45 -14.36
CA ALA A 53 0.50 0.25 -14.32
C ALA A 53 -0.01 -0.84 -15.27
N THR A 54 -1.34 -0.99 -15.38
CA THR A 54 -1.98 -1.95 -16.28
C THR A 54 -1.81 -1.58 -17.75
N ALA A 55 -1.82 -0.29 -18.08
CA ALA A 55 -1.59 0.19 -19.44
C ALA A 55 -0.13 0.04 -19.87
N ARG A 56 0.80 0.44 -18.98
CA ARG A 56 2.25 0.40 -19.22
C ARG A 56 2.80 -1.04 -19.28
N LYS A 57 2.44 -1.89 -18.36
CA LYS A 57 2.92 -3.29 -18.21
C LYS A 57 4.43 -3.45 -17.94
N ASP A 58 5.15 -2.37 -17.71
CA ASP A 58 6.57 -2.31 -17.39
C ASP A 58 6.84 -1.93 -15.93
N CYS A 59 5.80 -1.69 -15.14
CA CYS A 59 5.89 -1.32 -13.75
C CYS A 59 4.82 -2.01 -12.89
N VAL A 60 5.01 -1.97 -11.57
CA VAL A 60 4.08 -2.50 -10.57
C VAL A 60 3.60 -1.37 -9.66
N ALA A 61 2.28 -1.25 -9.50
CA ALA A 61 1.67 -0.29 -8.58
C ALA A 61 1.58 -0.85 -7.15
N PHE A 62 1.87 -0.02 -6.15
CA PHE A 62 1.78 -0.37 -4.74
C PHE A 62 0.73 0.49 -4.05
N ILE A 63 -0.28 -0.15 -3.50
CA ILE A 63 -1.50 0.47 -2.98
C ILE A 63 -1.67 0.10 -1.50
N SER A 64 -1.94 1.08 -0.65
CA SER A 64 -2.40 0.88 0.73
C SER A 64 -3.85 1.33 0.87
N PRO A 65 -4.66 0.72 1.76
CA PRO A 65 -6.03 1.17 2.02
C PRO A 65 -6.05 2.60 2.57
N ALA A 66 -7.24 3.19 2.68
CA ALA A 66 -7.39 4.50 3.29
C ALA A 66 -6.97 4.46 4.78
N ARG A 67 -6.40 5.56 5.27
CA ARG A 67 -5.96 5.65 6.66
C ARG A 67 -7.09 5.36 7.65
N THR A 68 -8.29 5.84 7.36
CA THR A 68 -9.49 5.64 8.18
C THR A 68 -9.98 4.21 8.24
N ASP A 69 -9.58 3.34 7.32
CA ASP A 69 -9.98 1.93 7.31
C ASP A 69 -9.29 1.13 8.43
N VAL A 70 -8.12 1.57 8.86
CA VAL A 70 -7.31 0.83 9.83
C VAL A 70 -6.86 1.65 11.03
N VAL A 71 -6.58 2.97 10.86
CA VAL A 71 -6.11 3.83 11.96
C VAL A 71 -7.28 4.39 12.74
N GLY A 72 -7.28 4.15 14.06
CA GLY A 72 -8.36 4.59 14.95
C GLY A 72 -9.56 3.64 14.98
N VAL A 73 -9.54 2.55 14.24
CA VAL A 73 -10.57 1.51 14.28
C VAL A 73 -10.25 0.53 15.40
N ALA A 74 -11.15 0.42 16.38
CA ALA A 74 -10.90 -0.34 17.60
C ALA A 74 -10.95 -1.87 17.44
N ASN A 75 -11.65 -2.36 16.42
CA ASN A 75 -11.92 -3.79 16.23
C ASN A 75 -11.22 -4.34 14.98
N ALA A 76 -10.37 -5.34 15.16
CA ALA A 76 -9.65 -6.00 14.07
C ALA A 76 -10.55 -6.66 13.03
N ILE A 77 -11.75 -7.10 13.40
CA ILE A 77 -12.74 -7.62 12.45
C ILE A 77 -13.22 -6.50 11.53
N THR A 78 -13.54 -5.34 12.10
CA THR A 78 -13.96 -4.16 11.32
C THR A 78 -12.83 -3.69 10.40
N GLN A 79 -11.58 -3.65 10.88
CA GLN A 79 -10.41 -3.34 10.03
C GLN A 79 -10.31 -4.32 8.86
N THR A 80 -10.48 -5.62 9.10
CA THR A 80 -10.48 -6.65 8.05
C THR A 80 -11.57 -6.39 7.01
N VAL A 81 -12.79 -6.09 7.45
CA VAL A 81 -13.93 -5.81 6.55
C VAL A 81 -13.67 -4.56 5.72
N ASN A 82 -13.17 -3.49 6.34
CA ASN A 82 -12.85 -2.23 5.65
C ASN A 82 -11.81 -2.44 4.56
N VAL A 83 -10.69 -3.10 4.88
CA VAL A 83 -9.62 -3.39 3.92
C VAL A 83 -10.10 -4.30 2.78
N LYS A 84 -10.95 -5.29 3.08
CA LYS A 84 -11.59 -6.13 2.04
C LYS A 84 -12.50 -5.32 1.13
N ASN A 85 -13.33 -4.45 1.69
CA ASN A 85 -14.23 -3.60 0.91
C ASN A 85 -13.44 -2.65 0.00
N PHE A 86 -12.38 -2.04 0.53
CA PHE A 86 -11.46 -1.23 -0.26
C PHE A 86 -10.87 -2.04 -1.45
N ALA A 87 -10.30 -3.21 -1.19
CA ALA A 87 -9.70 -4.05 -2.21
C ALA A 87 -10.73 -4.55 -3.25
N ASN A 88 -11.94 -4.86 -2.82
CA ASN A 88 -13.02 -5.29 -3.72
C ASN A 88 -13.57 -4.16 -4.60
N GLY A 89 -13.43 -2.91 -4.17
CA GLY A 89 -13.77 -1.72 -4.96
C GLY A 89 -12.75 -1.39 -6.05
N LEU A 90 -11.56 -1.99 -6.02
CA LEU A 90 -10.50 -1.75 -6.98
C LEU A 90 -10.52 -2.75 -8.15
N PRO A 91 -10.01 -2.36 -9.33
CA PRO A 91 -9.86 -3.25 -10.48
C PRO A 91 -9.01 -4.48 -10.14
N SER A 92 -9.25 -5.59 -10.80
CA SER A 92 -8.40 -6.77 -10.69
C SER A 92 -7.31 -6.74 -11.75
N THR A 93 -6.06 -6.62 -11.32
CA THR A 93 -4.90 -6.61 -12.23
C THR A 93 -3.73 -7.37 -11.59
N SER A 94 -2.85 -7.95 -12.42
CA SER A 94 -1.58 -8.54 -11.98
C SER A 94 -0.46 -7.50 -11.84
N TYR A 95 -0.71 -6.25 -12.21
CA TYR A 95 0.26 -5.15 -12.18
C TYR A 95 0.13 -4.28 -10.93
N ALA A 96 -0.62 -4.73 -9.91
CA ALA A 96 -0.76 -4.00 -8.66
C ALA A 96 -0.67 -4.92 -7.44
N VAL A 97 -0.10 -4.38 -6.38
CA VAL A 97 0.03 -5.02 -5.06
C VAL A 97 -0.73 -4.18 -4.05
N ILE A 98 -1.66 -4.78 -3.33
CA ILE A 98 -2.41 -4.14 -2.25
C ILE A 98 -1.90 -4.68 -0.93
N ASP A 99 -1.47 -3.81 -0.02
CA ASP A 99 -1.09 -4.15 1.35
C ASP A 99 -2.23 -3.95 2.35
N SER A 100 -2.01 -4.31 3.62
CA SER A 100 -3.06 -4.30 4.65
C SER A 100 -3.12 -3.03 5.51
N GLY A 101 -2.28 -2.00 5.25
CA GLY A 101 -2.47 -0.78 6.00
C GLY A 101 -1.26 0.10 6.31
N TYR A 102 -1.05 0.39 7.60
CA TYR A 102 -0.15 1.45 8.06
C TYR A 102 0.76 0.97 9.18
N LYS A 103 2.01 1.44 9.17
CA LYS A 103 2.93 1.35 10.31
C LYS A 103 2.95 2.66 11.09
N TYR A 104 3.16 2.56 12.40
CA TYR A 104 3.44 3.69 13.28
C TYR A 104 4.95 3.82 13.43
N MET A 105 5.49 4.96 13.04
CA MET A 105 6.93 5.21 13.07
C MET A 105 7.25 6.62 13.55
N TYR A 106 8.47 6.80 14.02
CA TYR A 106 9.00 8.09 14.40
C TYR A 106 9.54 8.87 13.20
N ASP A 107 8.99 10.05 12.98
CA ASP A 107 9.49 11.03 12.02
C ASP A 107 10.50 11.96 12.72
N ARG A 108 11.77 11.66 12.53
CA ARG A 108 12.87 12.38 13.18
C ARG A 108 13.02 13.83 12.73
N TYR A 109 12.46 14.20 11.58
CA TYR A 109 12.58 15.55 11.05
C TYR A 109 11.60 16.51 11.70
N ASN A 110 10.42 16.01 12.04
CA ASN A 110 9.36 16.79 12.70
C ASN A 110 9.21 16.46 14.18
N ASP A 111 10.04 15.56 14.73
CA ASP A 111 9.99 15.10 16.13
C ASP A 111 8.60 14.61 16.55
N VAL A 112 7.95 13.82 15.69
CA VAL A 112 6.61 13.29 15.93
C VAL A 112 6.49 11.85 15.49
N TYR A 113 5.60 11.12 16.15
CA TYR A 113 5.18 9.80 15.68
C TYR A 113 3.98 9.93 14.76
N ARG A 114 4.01 9.23 13.65
CA ARG A 114 2.90 9.23 12.68
C ARG A 114 2.66 7.89 12.05
N TYR A 115 1.44 7.69 11.56
CA TYR A 115 1.09 6.54 10.73
C TYR A 115 1.46 6.82 9.28
N VAL A 116 2.22 5.89 8.69
CA VAL A 116 2.69 5.95 7.30
C VAL A 116 2.17 4.71 6.56
N PRO A 117 1.66 4.85 5.34
CA PRO A 117 1.18 3.71 4.55
C PRO A 117 2.32 2.74 4.21
N LEU A 118 2.01 1.46 4.11
CA LEU A 118 2.99 0.39 3.91
C LEU A 118 3.43 0.23 2.44
N ASN A 119 2.76 0.88 1.48
CA ASN A 119 3.09 0.72 0.06
C ASN A 119 4.55 1.10 -0.28
N GLY A 120 5.11 2.10 0.39
CA GLY A 120 6.52 2.44 0.24
C GLY A 120 7.46 1.36 0.78
N ASP A 121 7.08 0.70 1.88
CA ASP A 121 7.86 -0.40 2.45
C ASP A 121 7.78 -1.66 1.57
N THR A 122 6.60 -2.01 1.09
CA THR A 122 6.41 -3.17 0.21
C THR A 122 7.14 -3.01 -1.12
N ALA A 123 7.12 -1.82 -1.71
CA ALA A 123 7.93 -1.48 -2.88
C ALA A 123 9.44 -1.54 -2.57
N GLY A 124 9.85 -1.04 -1.41
CA GLY A 124 11.25 -1.11 -0.96
C GLY A 124 11.74 -2.54 -0.73
N LEU A 125 10.86 -3.46 -0.29
CA LEU A 125 11.18 -4.89 -0.20
C LEU A 125 11.37 -5.52 -1.58
N CYS A 126 10.57 -5.16 -2.58
CA CYS A 126 10.75 -5.59 -3.96
C CYS A 126 12.09 -5.09 -4.52
N ALA A 127 12.34 -3.78 -4.42
CA ALA A 127 13.61 -3.20 -4.90
C ALA A 127 14.85 -3.81 -4.23
N ARG A 128 14.77 -4.10 -2.91
CA ARG A 128 15.85 -4.80 -2.21
C ARG A 128 16.01 -6.22 -2.71
N THR A 129 14.93 -6.93 -2.98
CA THR A 129 14.98 -8.31 -3.47
C THR A 129 15.60 -8.36 -4.86
N ASP A 130 15.26 -7.42 -5.74
CA ASP A 130 15.85 -7.28 -7.07
C ASP A 130 17.38 -7.07 -6.99
N SER A 131 17.87 -6.34 -5.98
CA SER A 131 19.29 -6.07 -5.82
C SER A 131 20.10 -7.22 -5.22
N VAL A 132 19.49 -8.11 -4.45
CA VAL A 132 20.19 -9.21 -3.72
C VAL A 132 19.90 -10.61 -4.26
N ALA A 133 18.89 -10.74 -5.09
CA ALA A 133 18.49 -11.98 -5.74
C ALA A 133 18.07 -11.67 -7.18
N ASP A 134 16.78 -11.87 -7.51
CA ASP A 134 16.20 -11.64 -8.82
C ASP A 134 14.76 -11.13 -8.70
N ALA A 135 14.26 -10.44 -9.74
CA ALA A 135 12.92 -9.85 -9.76
C ALA A 135 11.77 -10.85 -9.58
N TRP A 136 11.98 -12.13 -9.95
CA TRP A 136 11.01 -13.19 -9.75
C TRP A 136 11.01 -13.79 -8.34
N PHE A 137 11.97 -13.40 -7.50
CA PHE A 137 12.10 -13.92 -6.16
C PHE A 137 11.09 -13.26 -5.20
N SER A 138 10.45 -14.02 -4.31
CA SER A 138 9.48 -13.47 -3.37
C SER A 138 10.15 -12.47 -2.39
N PRO A 139 9.67 -11.22 -2.29
CA PRO A 139 10.16 -10.25 -1.31
C PRO A 139 9.70 -10.57 0.12
N GLY A 140 8.66 -11.40 0.29
CA GLY A 140 8.09 -11.78 1.58
C GLY A 140 8.91 -12.83 2.33
N GLY A 141 8.59 -13.01 3.59
CA GLY A 141 9.18 -14.04 4.48
C GLY A 141 9.95 -13.46 5.65
N PHE A 142 10.14 -14.28 6.68
CA PHE A 142 10.70 -13.87 7.98
C PHE A 142 12.10 -13.25 7.90
N ASN A 143 12.92 -13.68 6.97
CA ASN A 143 14.31 -13.20 6.86
C ASN A 143 14.47 -12.02 5.90
N ARG A 144 13.57 -11.84 4.94
CA ARG A 144 13.69 -10.84 3.87
C ARG A 144 12.62 -9.78 3.91
N GLY A 145 11.40 -10.18 4.26
CA GLY A 145 10.21 -9.33 4.25
C GLY A 145 10.06 -8.46 5.50
N GLN A 146 11.11 -8.20 6.25
CA GLN A 146 11.03 -7.38 7.46
C GLN A 146 10.88 -5.90 7.12
N ILE A 147 9.81 -5.29 7.65
CA ILE A 147 9.54 -3.86 7.56
C ILE A 147 10.32 -3.12 8.65
N ARG A 148 11.18 -2.21 8.23
CA ARG A 148 12.06 -1.47 9.15
C ARG A 148 11.37 -0.23 9.70
N GLY A 149 11.79 0.16 10.92
CA GLY A 149 11.34 1.40 11.56
C GLY A 149 9.90 1.39 12.04
N ALA A 150 9.21 0.25 12.01
CA ALA A 150 7.87 0.12 12.56
C ALA A 150 7.94 -0.05 14.08
N VAL A 151 7.31 0.85 14.83
CA VAL A 151 7.10 0.70 16.27
C VAL A 151 5.92 -0.25 16.52
N LYS A 152 4.87 -0.12 15.72
CA LYS A 152 3.70 -1.01 15.68
C LYS A 152 2.98 -0.88 14.33
N LEU A 153 2.16 -1.87 14.03
CA LEU A 153 1.18 -1.79 12.94
C LEU A 153 -0.12 -1.15 13.44
N ALA A 154 -0.81 -0.41 12.56
CA ALA A 154 -2.16 0.07 12.82
C ALA A 154 -3.16 -1.09 12.89
N PHE A 155 -2.92 -2.12 12.08
CA PHE A 155 -3.69 -3.34 12.00
C PHE A 155 -2.74 -4.54 11.97
N ASN A 156 -2.86 -5.44 12.94
CA ASN A 156 -2.09 -6.68 12.99
C ASN A 156 -3.04 -7.88 12.85
N PRO A 157 -3.24 -8.41 11.64
CA PRO A 157 -4.22 -9.46 11.40
C PRO A 157 -3.79 -10.81 11.98
N ASN A 158 -4.72 -11.51 12.64
CA ASN A 158 -4.54 -12.90 13.04
C ASN A 158 -4.63 -13.85 11.83
N GLN A 159 -4.41 -15.17 12.03
CA GLN A 159 -4.39 -16.13 10.93
C GLN A 159 -5.67 -16.12 10.10
N THR A 160 -6.84 -16.20 10.73
CA THR A 160 -8.13 -16.19 10.02
C THR A 160 -8.32 -14.91 9.21
N GLN A 161 -7.93 -13.77 9.78
CA GLN A 161 -8.02 -12.47 9.10
C GLN A 161 -7.04 -12.39 7.92
N ARG A 162 -5.83 -12.95 8.05
CA ARG A 162 -4.88 -13.03 6.92
C ARG A 162 -5.42 -13.90 5.79
N ASP A 163 -6.04 -15.03 6.11
CA ASP A 163 -6.67 -15.90 5.13
C ASP A 163 -7.81 -15.20 4.39
N ASP A 164 -8.61 -14.40 5.11
CA ASP A 164 -9.68 -13.61 4.53
C ASP A 164 -9.18 -12.46 3.65
N LEU A 165 -8.11 -11.77 4.06
CA LEU A 165 -7.46 -10.72 3.28
C LEU A 165 -6.82 -11.29 2.01
N TYR A 166 -6.18 -12.44 2.11
CA TYR A 166 -5.60 -13.13 0.96
C TYR A 166 -6.65 -13.46 -0.11
N LYS A 167 -7.83 -13.97 0.31
CA LYS A 167 -8.96 -14.21 -0.62
C LYS A 167 -9.44 -12.93 -1.31
N ALA A 168 -9.27 -11.78 -0.67
CA ALA A 168 -9.58 -10.46 -1.24
C ALA A 168 -8.40 -9.83 -2.02
N ARG A 169 -7.34 -10.60 -2.33
CA ARG A 169 -6.16 -10.14 -3.08
C ARG A 169 -5.31 -9.09 -2.32
N VAL A 170 -5.40 -9.08 -1.01
CA VAL A 170 -4.60 -8.22 -0.15
C VAL A 170 -3.40 -9.00 0.38
N ASN A 171 -2.22 -8.41 0.34
CA ASN A 171 -1.01 -8.97 0.96
C ASN A 171 -0.93 -8.51 2.41
N PRO A 172 -1.26 -9.37 3.38
CA PRO A 172 -1.32 -8.98 4.78
C PRO A 172 0.09 -8.80 5.34
N VAL A 173 0.32 -7.65 5.96
CA VAL A 173 1.51 -7.40 6.78
C VAL A 173 1.16 -7.70 8.23
N ALA A 174 1.95 -8.56 8.88
CA ALA A 174 1.70 -8.97 10.25
C ALA A 174 2.98 -8.92 11.09
N ASN A 175 2.82 -8.61 12.37
CA ASN A 175 3.89 -8.68 13.35
C ASN A 175 3.81 -10.04 14.06
N PHE A 176 4.93 -10.77 14.04
CA PHE A 176 5.08 -12.04 14.73
C PHE A 176 5.98 -11.84 15.96
N PRO A 177 5.50 -12.16 17.19
CA PRO A 177 6.29 -12.02 18.40
C PRO A 177 7.65 -12.73 18.28
N GLY A 178 8.73 -11.99 18.52
CA GLY A 178 10.09 -12.52 18.43
C GLY A 178 10.70 -12.61 17.04
N GLN A 179 9.94 -12.34 15.99
CA GLN A 179 10.41 -12.41 14.59
C GLN A 179 10.28 -11.08 13.84
N GLY A 180 9.57 -10.10 14.41
CA GLY A 180 9.38 -8.78 13.83
C GLY A 180 8.18 -8.66 12.88
N THR A 181 8.17 -7.60 12.11
CA THR A 181 7.08 -7.22 11.19
C THR A 181 7.52 -7.38 9.76
#